data_ee8ea5beeca795d2703b78b376eb5e71
#
_entry.id   ee8ea5beeca795d2703b78b376eb5e71
#
_cell.length_a   1.000
_cell.length_b   1.000
_cell.length_c   1.000
_cell.angle_alpha   90.00
_cell.angle_beta   90.00
_cell.angle_gamma   90.00
#
_symmetry.space_group_name_H-M   'P 1'
#
loop_
_entity.id
_entity.type
_entity.pdbx_description
1 polymer ?
#
loop_
_entity_poly.entity_id
_entity_poly.type
_entity_poly.pdbx_seq_one_letter_code
_entity_poly.pdbx_strand_id
1 'polypeptide(L)'
;MKKCRALVGLFASILVLSAFPAFAQDARVEAAKKEGKVVWYTSLALPSAEKVAKLFEAAYPGIKVEVHRTGSQRILQRVMQELQANLKLVDVIHTSDAGHFVLLKEKKLLMKYTPAGVDAFPAGFKDRDGYYFTLRATVNVIAYNTKLVSSAEAPRTWKDLLDPKWKGKLVTAHPGYSGVISTHVLALVQLYGWDYFKQLAQNKLMLVQSAVDPAGVVASGERMVAVDGGDYYYYQMKKKGNPIEVVYPKEGVPLVVSPTAIASFAPHPNAAKLFTDFTFTRELQQVMADSEGLYTGHPEVKYPSDKPKLSELKLLNVDAEELEKRNEEIKSRFVEFFGA
;
A
#
# COMPACT_ATOMS: atom_id res chain seq x y z
N MET A 1 83.00 -5.75 -30.82
CA MET A 1 81.95 -6.53 -31.44
C MET A 1 81.05 -7.12 -30.36
N LYS A 2 79.92 -6.49 -30.06
CA LYS A 2 78.93 -7.02 -29.12
C LYS A 2 77.55 -6.87 -29.80
N LYS A 3 76.90 -7.99 -30.08
CA LYS A 3 75.60 -8.09 -30.75
C LYS A 3 74.50 -7.78 -29.70
N CYS A 4 73.73 -6.73 -29.90
CA CYS A 4 72.46 -6.51 -29.21
C CYS A 4 71.34 -7.35 -29.86
N ARG A 5 70.74 -8.27 -29.11
CA ARG A 5 69.51 -8.97 -29.47
C ARG A 5 68.30 -8.13 -28.92
N ALA A 6 67.51 -7.63 -29.82
CA ALA A 6 66.25 -7.02 -29.49
C ALA A 6 65.21 -8.09 -29.16
N LEU A 7 64.62 -8.04 -27.95
CA LEU A 7 63.51 -8.88 -27.56
C LEU A 7 62.22 -8.14 -27.95
N VAL A 8 61.47 -8.66 -28.88
CA VAL A 8 60.13 -8.20 -29.25
C VAL A 8 59.15 -8.85 -28.28
N GLY A 9 58.64 -8.08 -27.32
CA GLY A 9 57.57 -8.54 -26.44
C GLY A 9 56.21 -8.42 -27.10
N LEU A 10 55.61 -9.54 -27.35
CA LEU A 10 54.25 -9.66 -27.88
C LEU A 10 53.26 -9.40 -26.71
N PHE A 11 52.65 -8.23 -26.64
CA PHE A 11 51.55 -7.95 -25.71
C PHE A 11 50.28 -8.54 -26.30
N ALA A 12 49.86 -9.70 -25.79
CA ALA A 12 48.57 -10.28 -26.07
C ALA A 12 47.53 -9.51 -25.18
N SER A 13 46.79 -8.60 -25.78
CA SER A 13 45.64 -7.95 -25.13
C SER A 13 44.52 -8.99 -25.02
N ILE A 14 44.33 -9.52 -23.81
CA ILE A 14 43.17 -10.34 -23.49
C ILE A 14 41.97 -9.41 -23.38
N LEU A 15 41.13 -9.39 -24.44
CA LEU A 15 39.79 -8.79 -24.42
C LEU A 15 38.91 -9.65 -23.50
N VAL A 16 38.74 -9.23 -22.25
CA VAL A 16 37.71 -9.82 -21.38
C VAL A 16 36.37 -9.31 -21.90
N LEU A 17 35.74 -10.08 -22.77
CA LEU A 17 34.32 -9.95 -23.05
C LEU A 17 33.58 -10.27 -21.72
N SER A 18 33.19 -9.24 -21.00
CA SER A 18 32.20 -9.35 -19.96
C SER A 18 30.88 -9.76 -20.63
N ALA A 19 30.60 -11.07 -20.64
CA ALA A 19 29.30 -11.60 -20.97
C ALA A 19 28.32 -11.07 -19.91
N PHE A 20 27.61 -9.98 -20.22
CA PHE A 20 26.36 -9.67 -19.54
C PHE A 20 25.47 -10.91 -19.72
N PRO A 21 24.85 -11.47 -18.66
CA PRO A 21 23.89 -12.52 -18.84
C PRO A 21 22.80 -11.94 -19.75
N ALA A 22 22.71 -12.46 -20.95
CA ALA A 22 21.57 -12.23 -21.82
C ALA A 22 20.36 -12.78 -21.03
N PHE A 23 19.57 -11.86 -20.41
CA PHE A 23 18.25 -12.22 -19.92
C PHE A 23 17.54 -12.86 -21.10
N ALA A 24 17.26 -14.15 -21.00
CA ALA A 24 16.42 -14.84 -21.96
C ALA A 24 15.17 -13.98 -22.08
N GLN A 25 14.97 -13.40 -23.26
CA GLN A 25 13.88 -12.46 -23.52
C GLN A 25 12.60 -13.22 -23.21
N ASP A 26 11.94 -12.89 -22.08
CA ASP A 26 10.75 -13.60 -21.65
C ASP A 26 9.71 -13.50 -22.77
N ALA A 27 9.28 -14.62 -23.34
CA ALA A 27 8.28 -14.65 -24.40
C ALA A 27 7.02 -13.85 -24.04
N ARG A 28 6.74 -13.66 -22.74
CA ARG A 28 5.69 -12.80 -22.23
C ARG A 28 5.91 -11.32 -22.53
N VAL A 29 7.18 -10.85 -22.60
CA VAL A 29 7.48 -9.45 -22.90
C VAL A 29 6.97 -9.09 -24.28
N GLU A 30 7.21 -9.93 -25.27
CA GLU A 30 6.75 -9.70 -26.63
C GLU A 30 5.22 -9.81 -26.75
N ALA A 31 4.59 -10.72 -26.00
CA ALA A 31 3.14 -10.83 -25.93
C ALA A 31 2.54 -9.58 -25.24
N ALA A 32 3.13 -9.13 -24.14
CA ALA A 32 2.69 -7.91 -23.42
C ALA A 32 2.86 -6.64 -24.27
N LYS A 33 3.93 -6.52 -25.06
CA LYS A 33 4.11 -5.41 -26.01
C LYS A 33 3.04 -5.39 -27.10
N LYS A 34 2.58 -6.57 -27.56
CA LYS A 34 1.44 -6.63 -28.50
C LYS A 34 0.13 -6.20 -27.85
N GLU A 35 -0.05 -6.44 -26.55
CA GLU A 35 -1.19 -5.93 -25.78
C GLU A 35 -1.09 -4.41 -25.56
N GLY A 36 0.14 -3.88 -25.47
CA GLY A 36 0.48 -2.46 -25.50
C GLY A 36 0.22 -1.72 -24.19
N LYS A 37 -0.54 -2.29 -23.25
CA LYS A 37 -0.88 -1.63 -21.99
C LYS A 37 -1.28 -2.62 -20.89
N VAL A 38 -1.31 -2.10 -19.65
CA VAL A 38 -1.96 -2.71 -18.49
C VAL A 38 -2.83 -1.67 -17.80
N VAL A 39 -4.05 -2.02 -17.45
CA VAL A 39 -5.00 -1.16 -16.73
C VAL A 39 -4.97 -1.52 -15.25
N TRP A 40 -4.50 -0.60 -14.43
CA TRP A 40 -4.30 -0.79 -13.00
C TRP A 40 -5.30 0.03 -12.17
N TYR A 41 -6.23 -0.65 -11.49
CA TYR A 41 -7.10 -0.02 -10.51
C TYR A 41 -6.43 -0.09 -9.14
N THR A 42 -6.16 1.07 -8.52
CA THR A 42 -5.36 1.12 -7.31
C THR A 42 -5.87 2.12 -6.27
N SER A 43 -5.76 1.75 -4.99
CA SER A 43 -5.96 2.66 -3.87
C SER A 43 -4.65 3.29 -3.35
N LEU A 44 -3.51 2.98 -3.95
CA LEU A 44 -2.24 3.63 -3.64
C LEU A 44 -2.34 5.15 -3.93
N ALA A 45 -1.69 5.98 -3.13
CA ALA A 45 -1.66 7.42 -3.38
C ALA A 45 -1.20 7.72 -4.82
N LEU A 46 -1.86 8.66 -5.49
CA LEU A 46 -1.64 8.89 -6.93
C LEU A 46 -0.16 9.13 -7.29
N PRO A 47 0.60 9.99 -6.58
CA PRO A 47 2.02 10.18 -6.91
C PRO A 47 2.85 8.89 -6.82
N SER A 48 2.55 8.03 -5.82
CA SER A 48 3.23 6.75 -5.66
C SER A 48 2.84 5.76 -6.78
N ALA A 49 1.56 5.73 -7.17
CA ALA A 49 1.09 4.89 -8.27
C ALA A 49 1.71 5.29 -9.61
N GLU A 50 1.76 6.60 -9.91
CA GLU A 50 2.41 7.13 -11.10
C GLU A 50 3.91 6.82 -11.14
N LYS A 51 4.57 6.84 -9.98
CA LYS A 51 5.97 6.46 -9.88
C LYS A 51 6.20 5.00 -10.23
N VAL A 52 5.37 4.09 -9.69
CA VAL A 52 5.41 2.66 -10.04
C VAL A 52 5.18 2.47 -11.54
N ALA A 53 4.18 3.15 -12.11
CA ALA A 53 3.87 3.10 -13.53
C ALA A 53 5.07 3.54 -14.40
N LYS A 54 5.68 4.69 -14.09
CA LYS A 54 6.85 5.20 -14.81
C LYS A 54 8.06 4.26 -14.74
N LEU A 55 8.30 3.64 -13.58
CA LEU A 55 9.39 2.67 -13.42
C LEU A 55 9.14 1.41 -14.26
N PHE A 56 7.90 0.92 -14.31
CA PHE A 56 7.53 -0.19 -15.16
C PHE A 56 7.68 0.15 -16.65
N GLU A 57 7.15 1.29 -17.08
CA GLU A 57 7.25 1.76 -18.48
C GLU A 57 8.69 1.96 -18.93
N ALA A 58 9.58 2.39 -18.03
CA ALA A 58 11.01 2.49 -18.29
C ALA A 58 11.69 1.11 -18.42
N ALA A 59 11.29 0.14 -17.60
CA ALA A 59 11.81 -1.22 -17.65
C ALA A 59 11.29 -2.01 -18.87
N TYR A 60 10.06 -1.71 -19.32
CA TYR A 60 9.39 -2.40 -20.43
C TYR A 60 8.86 -1.40 -21.48
N PRO A 61 9.73 -0.79 -22.27
CA PRO A 61 9.31 0.16 -23.32
C PRO A 61 8.32 -0.46 -24.31
N GLY A 62 7.25 0.27 -24.61
CA GLY A 62 6.17 -0.19 -25.49
C GLY A 62 4.94 -0.71 -24.74
N ILE A 63 4.98 -0.78 -23.41
CA ILE A 63 3.82 -1.16 -22.58
C ILE A 63 3.46 0.02 -21.67
N LYS A 64 2.25 0.56 -21.78
CA LYS A 64 1.75 1.66 -20.96
C LYS A 64 1.00 1.16 -19.72
N VAL A 65 1.08 1.92 -18.61
CA VAL A 65 0.28 1.66 -17.41
C VAL A 65 -0.82 2.70 -17.29
N GLU A 66 -2.06 2.29 -17.52
CA GLU A 66 -3.23 3.14 -17.29
C GLU A 66 -3.63 3.06 -15.81
N VAL A 67 -3.29 4.10 -15.05
CA VAL A 67 -3.57 4.15 -13.61
C VAL A 67 -4.95 4.75 -13.35
N HIS A 68 -5.84 3.98 -12.72
CA HIS A 68 -7.11 4.47 -12.19
C HIS A 68 -7.08 4.47 -10.67
N ARG A 69 -6.84 5.64 -10.08
CA ARG A 69 -6.74 5.78 -8.61
C ARG A 69 -8.06 6.28 -8.01
N THR A 70 -8.58 5.50 -7.05
CA THR A 70 -9.68 5.93 -6.17
C THR A 70 -9.60 5.19 -4.82
N GLY A 71 -10.56 5.42 -3.91
CA GLY A 71 -10.64 4.69 -2.64
C GLY A 71 -10.98 3.20 -2.86
N SER A 72 -10.55 2.35 -1.92
CA SER A 72 -10.69 0.88 -2.01
C SER A 72 -12.12 0.45 -2.27
N GLN A 73 -13.09 1.00 -1.55
CA GLN A 73 -14.50 0.65 -1.69
C GLN A 73 -15.05 1.02 -3.08
N ARG A 74 -14.65 2.18 -3.61
CA ARG A 74 -15.04 2.60 -4.96
C ARG A 74 -14.42 1.74 -6.06
N ILE A 75 -13.20 1.22 -5.85
CA ILE A 75 -12.59 0.25 -6.78
C ILE A 75 -13.46 -0.99 -6.87
N LEU A 76 -13.81 -1.58 -5.71
CA LEU A 76 -14.66 -2.78 -5.70
C LEU A 76 -16.01 -2.52 -6.37
N GLN A 77 -16.69 -1.42 -6.01
CA GLN A 77 -17.97 -1.04 -6.62
C GLN A 77 -17.85 -0.87 -8.13
N ARG A 78 -16.80 -0.20 -8.61
CA ARG A 78 -16.54 0.00 -10.03
C ARG A 78 -16.35 -1.32 -10.77
N VAL A 79 -15.51 -2.22 -10.25
CA VAL A 79 -15.30 -3.56 -10.83
C VAL A 79 -16.61 -4.31 -10.94
N MET A 80 -17.44 -4.30 -9.88
CA MET A 80 -18.72 -4.99 -9.88
C MET A 80 -19.73 -4.39 -10.87
N GLN A 81 -19.79 -3.05 -10.97
CA GLN A 81 -20.66 -2.36 -11.92
C GLN A 81 -20.24 -2.59 -13.39
N GLU A 82 -18.94 -2.54 -13.66
CA GLU A 82 -18.38 -2.82 -15.00
C GLU A 82 -18.73 -4.26 -15.43
N LEU A 83 -18.59 -5.23 -14.53
CA LEU A 83 -18.95 -6.63 -14.82
C LEU A 83 -20.45 -6.81 -15.05
N GLN A 84 -21.31 -6.14 -14.27
CA GLN A 84 -22.77 -6.16 -14.50
C GLN A 84 -23.13 -5.57 -15.88
N ALA A 85 -22.36 -4.59 -16.34
CA ALA A 85 -22.50 -4.02 -17.69
C ALA A 85 -21.79 -4.84 -18.79
N ASN A 86 -21.26 -6.04 -18.44
CA ASN A 86 -20.45 -6.88 -19.32
C ASN A 86 -19.18 -6.17 -19.88
N LEU A 87 -18.64 -5.22 -19.11
CA LEU A 87 -17.40 -4.53 -19.42
C LEU A 87 -16.23 -5.19 -18.67
N LYS A 88 -15.17 -5.50 -19.40
CA LYS A 88 -13.94 -6.12 -18.88
C LYS A 88 -12.79 -5.13 -19.10
N LEU A 89 -12.62 -4.18 -18.17
CA LEU A 89 -11.72 -3.04 -18.36
C LEU A 89 -10.44 -3.12 -17.53
N VAL A 90 -10.48 -3.76 -16.37
CA VAL A 90 -9.35 -3.82 -15.44
C VAL A 90 -8.51 -5.07 -15.66
N ASP A 91 -7.19 -4.90 -15.59
CA ASP A 91 -6.23 -6.00 -15.62
C ASP A 91 -5.75 -6.36 -14.21
N VAL A 92 -5.31 -5.36 -13.44
CA VAL A 92 -4.74 -5.55 -12.11
C VAL A 92 -5.51 -4.71 -11.09
N ILE A 93 -5.97 -5.39 -10.02
CA ILE A 93 -6.72 -4.77 -8.91
C ILE A 93 -5.79 -4.70 -7.70
N HIS A 94 -5.67 -3.52 -7.07
CA HIS A 94 -4.95 -3.30 -5.84
C HIS A 94 -5.76 -2.42 -4.89
N THR A 95 -6.10 -2.94 -3.72
CA THR A 95 -6.80 -2.16 -2.69
C THR A 95 -6.15 -2.34 -1.32
N SER A 96 -6.41 -1.42 -0.40
CA SER A 96 -6.02 -1.52 1.01
C SER A 96 -7.12 -2.15 1.88
N ASP A 97 -7.91 -3.06 1.29
CA ASP A 97 -8.93 -3.84 1.97
C ASP A 97 -8.77 -5.30 1.57
N ALA A 98 -8.25 -6.11 2.48
CA ALA A 98 -8.00 -7.52 2.21
C ALA A 98 -9.30 -8.32 2.02
N GLY A 99 -10.41 -7.91 2.64
CA GLY A 99 -11.72 -8.53 2.48
C GLY A 99 -12.24 -8.47 1.04
N HIS A 100 -11.86 -7.43 0.28
CA HIS A 100 -12.20 -7.36 -1.14
C HIS A 100 -11.65 -8.55 -1.94
N PHE A 101 -10.46 -9.03 -1.60
CA PHE A 101 -9.84 -10.15 -2.30
C PHE A 101 -10.44 -11.49 -1.90
N VAL A 102 -10.93 -11.62 -0.66
CA VAL A 102 -11.76 -12.77 -0.24
C VAL A 102 -13.01 -12.82 -1.11
N LEU A 103 -13.79 -11.73 -1.16
CA LEU A 103 -15.01 -11.64 -1.96
C LEU A 103 -14.76 -11.89 -3.46
N LEU A 104 -13.74 -11.25 -4.05
CA LEU A 104 -13.41 -11.42 -5.46
C LEU A 104 -12.97 -12.85 -5.80
N LYS A 105 -12.23 -13.50 -4.88
CA LYS A 105 -11.82 -14.90 -5.01
C LYS A 105 -13.02 -15.85 -4.96
N GLU A 106 -13.91 -15.70 -3.99
CA GLU A 106 -15.16 -16.47 -3.87
C GLU A 106 -16.02 -16.36 -5.13
N LYS A 107 -16.11 -15.15 -5.70
CA LYS A 107 -16.81 -14.90 -6.97
C LYS A 107 -16.05 -15.38 -8.21
N LYS A 108 -14.86 -16.00 -8.05
CA LYS A 108 -14.00 -16.48 -9.15
C LYS A 108 -13.59 -15.36 -10.13
N LEU A 109 -13.44 -14.14 -9.62
CA LEU A 109 -13.07 -12.95 -10.40
C LEU A 109 -11.55 -12.69 -10.41
N LEU A 110 -10.77 -13.52 -9.74
CA LEU A 110 -9.31 -13.42 -9.70
C LEU A 110 -8.66 -14.54 -10.51
N MET A 111 -7.57 -14.22 -11.20
CA MET A 111 -6.70 -15.20 -11.85
C MET A 111 -5.78 -15.83 -10.81
N LYS A 112 -5.65 -17.15 -10.82
CA LYS A 112 -4.61 -17.83 -10.05
C LYS A 112 -3.26 -17.56 -10.72
N TYR A 113 -2.42 -16.77 -10.07
CA TYR A 113 -1.09 -16.42 -10.57
C TYR A 113 -0.16 -16.07 -9.40
N THR A 114 0.94 -16.78 -9.30
CA THR A 114 1.97 -16.52 -8.28
C THR A 114 3.09 -15.69 -8.91
N PRO A 115 3.29 -14.43 -8.49
CA PRO A 115 4.36 -13.60 -8.98
C PRO A 115 5.74 -14.19 -8.63
N ALA A 116 6.75 -13.92 -9.47
CA ALA A 116 8.11 -14.31 -9.16
C ALA A 116 8.61 -13.66 -7.85
N GLY A 117 9.32 -14.42 -7.04
CA GLY A 117 9.96 -13.92 -5.82
C GLY A 117 9.07 -13.83 -4.56
N VAL A 118 7.75 -14.06 -4.66
CA VAL A 118 6.86 -13.97 -3.49
C VAL A 118 6.97 -15.16 -2.52
N ASP A 119 7.65 -16.23 -2.88
CA ASP A 119 7.80 -17.41 -2.01
C ASP A 119 8.47 -17.05 -0.68
N ALA A 120 9.42 -16.13 -0.71
CA ALA A 120 10.15 -15.64 0.47
C ALA A 120 9.33 -14.66 1.34
N PHE A 121 8.14 -14.22 0.90
CA PHE A 121 7.30 -13.29 1.66
C PHE A 121 6.68 -13.97 2.87
N PRO A 122 6.42 -13.24 3.98
CA PRO A 122 5.73 -13.78 5.14
C PRO A 122 4.37 -14.39 4.78
N ALA A 123 3.95 -15.44 5.50
CA ALA A 123 2.68 -16.13 5.25
C ALA A 123 1.47 -15.19 5.25
N GLY A 124 1.42 -14.20 6.15
CA GLY A 124 0.35 -13.19 6.22
C GLY A 124 0.29 -12.22 5.04
N PHE A 125 1.27 -12.29 4.11
CA PHE A 125 1.32 -11.47 2.89
C PHE A 125 0.89 -12.26 1.63
N LYS A 126 0.47 -13.51 1.80
CA LYS A 126 0.14 -14.41 0.68
C LYS A 126 -1.22 -15.07 0.88
N ASP A 127 -2.02 -15.11 -0.17
CA ASP A 127 -3.15 -16.04 -0.25
C ASP A 127 -2.63 -17.48 -0.40
N ARG A 128 -3.18 -18.39 0.40
CA ARG A 128 -2.76 -19.81 0.42
C ARG A 128 -2.97 -20.51 -0.92
N ASP A 129 -3.97 -20.07 -1.69
CA ASP A 129 -4.34 -20.68 -2.97
C ASP A 129 -3.69 -19.97 -4.17
N GLY A 130 -2.97 -18.86 -3.95
CA GLY A 130 -2.21 -18.15 -4.97
C GLY A 130 -3.03 -17.25 -5.88
N TYR A 131 -4.09 -16.63 -5.38
CA TYR A 131 -4.91 -15.70 -6.14
C TYR A 131 -4.55 -14.22 -5.91
N TYR A 132 -4.00 -13.88 -4.74
CA TYR A 132 -3.60 -12.51 -4.42
C TYR A 132 -2.40 -12.48 -3.46
N PHE A 133 -1.65 -11.40 -3.51
CA PHE A 133 -0.44 -11.20 -2.72
C PHE A 133 -0.38 -9.76 -2.23
N THR A 134 0.13 -9.55 -1.02
CA THR A 134 0.26 -8.21 -0.44
C THR A 134 1.37 -7.44 -1.13
N LEU A 135 1.01 -6.46 -1.93
CA LEU A 135 1.96 -5.57 -2.61
C LEU A 135 2.69 -4.67 -1.60
N ARG A 136 1.95 -4.14 -0.64
CA ARG A 136 2.46 -3.25 0.40
C ARG A 136 1.66 -3.41 1.69
N ALA A 137 2.26 -2.95 2.79
CA ALA A 137 1.57 -2.79 4.04
C ALA A 137 1.84 -1.41 4.65
N THR A 138 1.00 -1.00 5.58
CA THR A 138 1.12 0.18 6.41
C THR A 138 0.52 -0.12 7.78
N VAL A 139 0.83 0.67 8.79
CA VAL A 139 0.16 0.59 10.08
C VAL A 139 -0.65 1.85 10.32
N ASN A 140 -1.82 1.71 10.93
CA ASN A 140 -2.58 2.87 11.35
C ASN A 140 -1.97 3.46 12.62
N VAL A 141 -1.89 4.78 12.65
CA VAL A 141 -1.21 5.55 13.70
C VAL A 141 -2.02 6.77 14.10
N ILE A 142 -1.65 7.37 15.21
CA ILE A 142 -2.06 8.73 15.57
C ILE A 142 -1.02 9.69 15.01
N ALA A 143 -1.44 10.84 14.48
CA ALA A 143 -0.52 11.90 14.08
C ALA A 143 -0.99 13.25 14.60
N TYR A 144 -0.06 14.15 14.90
CA TYR A 144 -0.39 15.47 15.42
C TYR A 144 0.49 16.57 14.82
N ASN A 145 -0.04 17.80 14.82
CA ASN A 145 0.69 18.99 14.39
C ASN A 145 1.58 19.50 15.54
N THR A 146 2.89 19.49 15.34
CA THR A 146 3.89 19.84 16.37
C THR A 146 3.94 21.34 16.73
N LYS A 147 3.31 22.20 15.92
CA LYS A 147 3.13 23.64 16.25
C LYS A 147 1.93 23.90 17.15
N LEU A 148 0.96 22.97 17.18
CA LEU A 148 -0.31 23.14 17.91
C LEU A 148 -0.42 22.23 19.13
N VAL A 149 0.34 21.15 19.17
CA VAL A 149 0.36 20.17 20.26
C VAL A 149 1.80 19.86 20.62
N SER A 150 2.16 20.07 21.85
CA SER A 150 3.48 19.70 22.37
C SER A 150 3.60 18.18 22.48
N SER A 151 4.83 17.65 22.45
CA SER A 151 5.05 16.22 22.61
C SER A 151 4.59 15.68 23.97
N ALA A 152 4.53 16.51 24.99
CA ALA A 152 4.02 16.15 26.33
C ALA A 152 2.50 16.00 26.36
N GLU A 153 1.79 16.76 25.56
CA GLU A 153 0.32 16.79 25.49
C GLU A 153 -0.27 15.84 24.46
N ALA A 154 0.57 15.39 23.50
CA ALA A 154 0.16 14.50 22.42
C ALA A 154 -0.42 13.19 22.95
N PRO A 155 -1.50 12.66 22.32
CA PRO A 155 -2.07 11.38 22.70
C PRO A 155 -1.05 10.26 22.50
N ARG A 156 -0.92 9.34 23.47
CA ARG A 156 0.03 8.21 23.45
C ARG A 156 -0.66 6.87 23.26
N THR A 157 -1.96 6.86 23.51
CA THR A 157 -2.82 5.68 23.46
C THR A 157 -4.05 5.98 22.63
N TRP A 158 -4.73 4.95 22.15
CA TRP A 158 -6.01 5.12 21.46
C TRP A 158 -7.06 5.74 22.41
N LYS A 159 -7.01 5.39 23.70
CA LYS A 159 -7.94 5.93 24.71
C LYS A 159 -7.71 7.42 25.01
N ASP A 160 -6.50 7.94 24.84
CA ASP A 160 -6.23 9.36 25.06
C ASP A 160 -7.01 10.26 24.09
N LEU A 161 -7.43 9.70 22.93
CA LEU A 161 -8.28 10.40 21.96
C LEU A 161 -9.71 10.62 22.45
N LEU A 162 -10.13 9.93 23.52
CA LEU A 162 -11.45 10.09 24.12
C LEU A 162 -11.54 11.31 25.07
N ASP A 163 -10.38 11.88 25.44
CA ASP A 163 -10.34 13.05 26.32
C ASP A 163 -11.12 14.22 25.69
N PRO A 164 -12.07 14.86 26.43
CA PRO A 164 -12.83 16.01 25.97
C PRO A 164 -11.99 17.21 25.53
N LYS A 165 -10.72 17.31 25.95
CA LYS A 165 -9.79 18.33 25.49
C LYS A 165 -9.61 18.36 23.97
N TRP A 166 -9.88 17.23 23.30
CA TRP A 166 -9.78 17.06 21.85
C TRP A 166 -11.04 17.43 21.08
N LYS A 167 -12.10 17.86 21.75
CA LYS A 167 -13.37 18.20 21.09
C LYS A 167 -13.18 19.24 19.99
N GLY A 168 -13.61 18.90 18.76
CA GLY A 168 -13.47 19.72 17.55
C GLY A 168 -12.04 19.84 17.00
N LYS A 169 -11.07 19.09 17.54
CA LYS A 169 -9.65 19.15 17.16
C LYS A 169 -9.15 17.92 16.42
N LEU A 170 -9.98 16.90 16.29
CA LEU A 170 -9.66 15.61 15.68
C LEU A 170 -10.12 15.53 14.23
N VAL A 171 -9.44 14.71 13.44
CA VAL A 171 -9.83 14.34 12.08
C VAL A 171 -9.70 12.83 11.89
N THR A 172 -10.65 12.24 11.16
CA THR A 172 -10.66 10.84 10.71
C THR A 172 -11.15 10.74 9.27
N ALA A 173 -10.81 9.66 8.58
CA ALA A 173 -11.41 9.36 7.28
C ALA A 173 -12.57 8.38 7.41
N HIS A 174 -13.30 8.16 6.31
CA HIS A 174 -14.54 7.36 6.31
C HIS A 174 -14.31 5.93 5.82
N PRO A 175 -14.74 4.88 6.56
CA PRO A 175 -14.56 3.48 6.15
C PRO A 175 -15.35 3.13 4.88
N GLY A 176 -16.42 3.84 4.56
CA GLY A 176 -17.18 3.70 3.31
C GLY A 176 -16.41 4.06 2.04
N TYR A 177 -15.18 4.61 2.18
CA TYR A 177 -14.30 4.92 1.05
C TYR A 177 -12.95 4.24 1.15
N SER A 178 -12.48 3.93 2.35
CA SER A 178 -11.10 3.50 2.58
C SER A 178 -11.02 2.20 3.38
N GLY A 179 -10.43 1.18 2.77
CA GLY A 179 -10.11 -0.08 3.45
C GLY A 179 -9.09 0.08 4.58
N VAL A 180 -8.21 1.10 4.53
CA VAL A 180 -7.33 1.46 5.66
C VAL A 180 -8.16 1.75 6.91
N ILE A 181 -9.25 2.50 6.75
CA ILE A 181 -10.12 2.88 7.87
C ILE A 181 -11.01 1.72 8.29
N SER A 182 -11.52 0.91 7.35
CA SER A 182 -12.27 -0.30 7.70
C SER A 182 -11.43 -1.23 8.58
N THR A 183 -10.16 -1.46 8.22
CA THR A 183 -9.23 -2.26 9.02
C THR A 183 -8.96 -1.63 10.39
N HIS A 184 -8.78 -0.30 10.45
CA HIS A 184 -8.61 0.44 11.70
C HIS A 184 -9.81 0.27 12.64
N VAL A 185 -11.01 0.49 12.12
CA VAL A 185 -12.25 0.37 12.89
C VAL A 185 -12.38 -1.05 13.44
N LEU A 186 -12.21 -2.08 12.60
CA LEU A 186 -12.34 -3.47 13.04
C LEU A 186 -11.32 -3.83 14.12
N ALA A 187 -10.05 -3.43 13.95
CA ALA A 187 -9.00 -3.68 14.94
C ALA A 187 -9.31 -3.05 16.30
N LEU A 188 -9.81 -1.81 16.31
CA LEU A 188 -10.17 -1.15 17.57
C LEU A 188 -11.48 -1.65 18.16
N VAL A 189 -12.43 -2.12 17.34
CA VAL A 189 -13.63 -2.81 17.82
C VAL A 189 -13.26 -4.14 18.50
N GLN A 190 -12.30 -4.89 17.95
CA GLN A 190 -11.79 -6.10 18.58
C GLN A 190 -11.09 -5.80 19.91
N LEU A 191 -10.42 -4.65 20.01
CA LEU A 191 -9.68 -4.25 21.22
C LEU A 191 -10.58 -3.64 22.31
N TYR A 192 -11.57 -2.82 21.93
CA TYR A 192 -12.35 -1.99 22.86
C TYR A 192 -13.86 -2.06 22.71
N GLY A 193 -14.37 -2.78 21.69
CA GLY A 193 -15.79 -2.75 21.35
C GLY A 193 -16.24 -1.46 20.67
N TRP A 194 -17.51 -1.44 20.27
CA TRP A 194 -18.13 -0.26 19.61
C TRP A 194 -18.27 0.95 20.53
N ASP A 195 -18.28 0.75 21.85
CA ASP A 195 -18.37 1.86 22.82
C ASP A 195 -17.20 2.84 22.71
N TYR A 196 -16.03 2.39 22.27
CA TYR A 196 -14.90 3.27 21.99
C TYR A 196 -15.27 4.31 20.92
N PHE A 197 -15.85 3.89 19.81
CA PHE A 197 -16.22 4.79 18.70
C PHE A 197 -17.40 5.70 19.09
N LYS A 198 -18.36 5.18 19.87
CA LYS A 198 -19.44 5.98 20.44
C LYS A 198 -18.92 7.11 21.34
N GLN A 199 -17.93 6.84 22.18
CA GLN A 199 -17.27 7.84 23.00
C GLN A 199 -16.43 8.81 22.16
N LEU A 200 -15.65 8.30 21.18
CA LEU A 200 -14.82 9.11 20.30
C LEU A 200 -15.66 10.14 19.51
N ALA A 201 -16.85 9.76 19.07
CA ALA A 201 -17.76 10.63 18.34
C ALA A 201 -18.21 11.86 19.15
N GLN A 202 -18.20 11.79 20.48
CA GLN A 202 -18.51 12.94 21.36
C GLN A 202 -17.52 14.10 21.18
N ASN A 203 -16.31 13.79 20.69
CA ASN A 203 -15.28 14.78 20.36
C ASN A 203 -15.53 15.50 19.02
N LYS A 204 -16.66 15.25 18.32
CA LYS A 204 -17.08 15.96 17.10
C LYS A 204 -15.94 16.05 16.08
N LEU A 205 -15.48 14.90 15.60
CA LEU A 205 -14.40 14.81 14.66
C LEU A 205 -14.76 15.44 13.32
N MET A 206 -13.78 16.01 12.64
CA MET A 206 -13.87 16.30 11.23
C MET A 206 -13.78 14.98 10.45
N LEU A 207 -14.72 14.76 9.54
CA LEU A 207 -14.73 13.60 8.66
C LEU A 207 -14.24 14.01 7.28
N VAL A 208 -13.27 13.27 6.75
CA VAL A 208 -12.78 13.41 5.39
C VAL A 208 -12.99 12.11 4.62
N GLN A 209 -12.91 12.18 3.30
CA GLN A 209 -13.28 11.05 2.47
C GLN A 209 -12.19 9.96 2.45
N SER A 210 -10.98 10.33 2.11
CA SER A 210 -9.88 9.38 1.86
C SER A 210 -8.91 9.33 3.03
N ALA A 211 -8.35 8.15 3.32
CA ALA A 211 -7.30 7.99 4.35
C ALA A 211 -6.02 8.79 4.08
N VAL A 212 -5.86 9.40 2.89
CA VAL A 212 -4.73 10.29 2.60
C VAL A 212 -4.98 11.72 3.08
N ASP A 213 -6.24 12.11 3.25
CA ASP A 213 -6.63 13.50 3.51
C ASP A 213 -6.26 14.00 4.93
N PRO A 214 -6.36 13.17 6.00
CA PRO A 214 -6.00 13.61 7.35
C PRO A 214 -4.60 14.19 7.46
N ALA A 215 -3.65 13.67 6.67
CA ALA A 215 -2.26 14.17 6.69
C ALA A 215 -2.17 15.63 6.24
N GLY A 216 -2.95 16.04 5.22
CA GLY A 216 -3.03 17.42 4.77
C GLY A 216 -3.72 18.33 5.79
N VAL A 217 -4.81 17.84 6.38
CA VAL A 217 -5.60 18.57 7.41
C VAL A 217 -4.75 18.86 8.65
N VAL A 218 -3.96 17.87 9.12
CA VAL A 218 -3.05 18.05 10.26
C VAL A 218 -1.87 18.94 9.88
N ALA A 219 -1.30 18.76 8.67
CA ALA A 219 -0.18 19.58 8.21
C ALA A 219 -0.53 21.08 8.16
N SER A 220 -1.71 21.41 7.68
CA SER A 220 -2.21 22.80 7.61
C SER A 220 -2.57 23.40 9.00
N GLY A 221 -2.80 22.54 10.00
CA GLY A 221 -3.28 22.95 11.32
C GLY A 221 -4.79 23.15 11.40
N GLU A 222 -5.55 22.77 10.39
CA GLU A 222 -7.02 22.83 10.43
C GLU A 222 -7.59 21.92 11.52
N ARG A 223 -6.96 20.79 11.77
CA ARG A 223 -7.15 19.95 12.96
C ARG A 223 -5.80 19.65 13.59
N MET A 224 -5.81 19.45 14.90
CA MET A 224 -4.59 19.25 15.67
C MET A 224 -4.08 17.83 15.60
N VAL A 225 -4.99 16.85 15.53
CA VAL A 225 -4.68 15.41 15.64
C VAL A 225 -5.51 14.62 14.63
N ALA A 226 -4.83 13.72 13.92
CA ALA A 226 -5.48 12.65 13.17
C ALA A 226 -5.56 11.40 14.05
N VAL A 227 -6.74 10.79 14.11
CA VAL A 227 -7.00 9.62 14.96
C VAL A 227 -6.68 8.30 14.24
N ASP A 228 -6.40 8.33 12.96
CA ASP A 228 -6.12 7.19 12.10
C ASP A 228 -5.32 7.58 10.85
N GLY A 229 -5.13 6.64 9.97
CA GLY A 229 -4.43 6.79 8.70
C GLY A 229 -3.12 6.02 8.66
N GLY A 230 -2.73 5.63 7.46
CA GLY A 230 -1.47 4.91 7.26
C GLY A 230 -0.27 5.79 7.60
N ASP A 231 0.66 5.26 8.38
CA ASP A 231 1.85 5.95 8.86
C ASP A 231 2.69 6.58 7.73
N TYR A 232 2.69 5.99 6.54
CA TYR A 232 3.45 6.48 5.40
C TYR A 232 2.94 7.83 4.87
N TYR A 233 1.66 8.17 5.02
CA TYR A 233 1.15 9.48 4.61
C TYR A 233 1.77 10.60 5.45
N TYR A 234 1.81 10.39 6.76
CA TYR A 234 2.39 11.33 7.71
C TYR A 234 3.91 11.40 7.57
N TYR A 235 4.55 10.24 7.34
CA TYR A 235 5.97 10.14 7.07
C TYR A 235 6.37 11.00 5.85
N GLN A 236 5.64 10.87 4.74
CA GLN A 236 5.88 11.68 3.55
C GLN A 236 5.69 13.17 3.79
N MET A 237 4.66 13.56 4.55
CA MET A 237 4.42 14.96 4.91
C MET A 237 5.53 15.51 5.81
N LYS A 238 5.98 14.74 6.79
CA LYS A 238 7.11 15.09 7.65
C LYS A 238 8.41 15.28 6.83
N LYS A 239 8.69 14.37 5.90
CA LYS A 239 9.85 14.48 4.98
C LYS A 239 9.81 15.74 4.10
N LYS A 240 8.64 16.25 3.78
CA LYS A 240 8.45 17.52 3.07
C LYS A 240 8.56 18.75 3.98
N GLY A 241 8.92 18.58 5.26
CA GLY A 241 9.11 19.67 6.21
C GLY A 241 7.81 20.15 6.90
N ASN A 242 6.71 19.43 6.75
CA ASN A 242 5.47 19.79 7.47
C ASN A 242 5.61 19.48 8.97
N PRO A 243 4.94 20.26 9.84
CA PRO A 243 5.03 20.13 11.30
C PRO A 243 4.17 18.96 11.80
N ILE A 244 4.51 17.76 11.42
CA ILE A 244 3.79 16.53 11.79
C ILE A 244 4.71 15.59 12.56
N GLU A 245 4.17 14.98 13.61
CA GLU A 245 4.78 13.86 14.30
C GLU A 245 3.80 12.69 14.42
N VAL A 246 4.36 11.48 14.43
CA VAL A 246 3.61 10.21 14.45
C VAL A 246 3.74 9.56 15.82
N VAL A 247 2.64 9.03 16.31
CA VAL A 247 2.60 8.22 17.53
C VAL A 247 2.15 6.81 17.17
N TYR A 248 2.93 5.82 17.57
CA TYR A 248 2.59 4.40 17.51
C TYR A 248 2.05 3.99 18.89
N PRO A 249 0.72 3.85 19.07
CA PRO A 249 0.12 3.53 20.36
C PRO A 249 0.63 2.23 20.97
N LYS A 250 0.86 2.25 22.29
CA LYS A 250 1.44 1.11 23.01
C LYS A 250 0.56 -0.14 23.03
N GLU A 251 -0.75 0.04 22.92
CA GLU A 251 -1.73 -1.05 22.85
C GLU A 251 -1.59 -1.88 21.57
N GLY A 252 -0.95 -1.30 20.58
CA GLY A 252 -0.70 -1.87 19.27
C GLY A 252 -1.25 -1.00 18.15
N VAL A 253 -0.76 -1.25 16.95
CA VAL A 253 -1.13 -0.53 15.73
C VAL A 253 -1.81 -1.49 14.74
N PRO A 254 -2.98 -1.14 14.19
CA PRO A 254 -3.63 -1.96 13.17
C PRO A 254 -2.73 -2.11 11.93
N LEU A 255 -2.42 -3.36 11.57
CA LEU A 255 -1.69 -3.68 10.34
C LEU A 255 -2.67 -3.72 9.17
N VAL A 256 -2.43 -2.88 8.19
CA VAL A 256 -3.18 -2.87 6.93
C VAL A 256 -2.34 -3.50 5.84
N VAL A 257 -2.70 -4.70 5.43
CA VAL A 257 -2.17 -5.33 4.23
C VAL A 257 -2.95 -4.86 3.02
N SER A 258 -2.25 -4.59 1.92
CA SER A 258 -2.85 -4.09 0.69
C SER A 258 -2.53 -5.06 -0.45
N PRO A 259 -3.41 -6.05 -0.69
CA PRO A 259 -3.19 -7.03 -1.72
C PRO A 259 -3.31 -6.46 -3.13
N THR A 260 -2.72 -7.18 -4.08
CA THR A 260 -2.91 -7.03 -5.53
C THR A 260 -3.22 -8.39 -6.15
N ALA A 261 -4.00 -8.37 -7.22
CA ALA A 261 -4.36 -9.56 -7.98
C ALA A 261 -4.64 -9.21 -9.44
N ILE A 262 -4.50 -10.19 -10.31
CA ILE A 262 -4.91 -10.09 -11.71
C ILE A 262 -6.38 -10.49 -11.82
N ALA A 263 -7.17 -9.72 -12.55
CA ALA A 263 -8.57 -10.10 -12.84
C ALA A 263 -8.61 -11.36 -13.73
N SER A 264 -9.52 -12.31 -13.43
CA SER A 264 -9.67 -13.53 -14.23
C SER A 264 -10.12 -13.24 -15.67
N PHE A 265 -10.66 -12.06 -15.89
CA PHE A 265 -11.18 -11.54 -17.17
C PHE A 265 -10.29 -10.43 -17.75
N ALA A 266 -9.07 -10.27 -17.27
CA ALA A 266 -8.13 -9.24 -17.71
C ALA A 266 -8.00 -9.19 -19.25
N PRO A 267 -8.22 -8.03 -19.90
CA PRO A 267 -8.08 -7.91 -21.35
C PRO A 267 -6.62 -7.99 -21.82
N HIS A 268 -5.65 -7.67 -20.95
CA HIS A 268 -4.23 -7.67 -21.26
C HIS A 268 -3.45 -8.62 -20.31
N PRO A 269 -3.69 -9.96 -20.37
CA PRO A 269 -3.21 -10.90 -19.35
C PRO A 269 -1.69 -11.06 -19.30
N ASN A 270 -0.96 -10.86 -20.41
CA ASN A 270 0.50 -10.95 -20.43
C ASN A 270 1.12 -9.70 -19.81
N ALA A 271 0.61 -8.51 -20.15
CA ALA A 271 1.01 -7.26 -19.54
C ALA A 271 0.68 -7.23 -18.04
N ALA A 272 -0.49 -7.76 -17.64
CA ALA A 272 -0.88 -7.88 -16.24
C ALA A 272 0.08 -8.77 -15.44
N LYS A 273 0.47 -9.93 -15.96
CA LYS A 273 1.45 -10.82 -15.31
C LYS A 273 2.80 -10.17 -15.20
N LEU A 274 3.29 -9.54 -16.27
CA LEU A 274 4.57 -8.85 -16.30
C LEU A 274 4.60 -7.67 -15.32
N PHE A 275 3.54 -6.87 -15.27
CA PHE A 275 3.39 -5.77 -14.31
C PHE A 275 3.34 -6.29 -12.87
N THR A 276 2.61 -7.38 -12.64
CA THR A 276 2.53 -7.98 -11.31
C THR A 276 3.90 -8.50 -10.87
N ASP A 277 4.62 -9.25 -11.70
CA ASP A 277 5.99 -9.70 -11.38
C ASP A 277 6.91 -8.52 -11.06
N PHE A 278 6.86 -7.46 -11.88
CA PHE A 278 7.65 -6.24 -11.65
C PHE A 278 7.36 -5.60 -10.28
N THR A 279 6.09 -5.57 -9.85
CA THR A 279 5.72 -4.97 -8.56
C THR A 279 6.24 -5.75 -7.35
N PHE A 280 6.63 -7.00 -7.53
CA PHE A 280 7.21 -7.85 -6.48
C PHE A 280 8.74 -7.98 -6.58
N THR A 281 9.40 -7.30 -7.52
CA THR A 281 10.86 -7.25 -7.57
C THR A 281 11.42 -6.53 -6.34
N ARG A 282 12.62 -6.98 -5.89
CA ARG A 282 13.33 -6.34 -4.78
C ARG A 282 13.54 -4.84 -5.02
N GLU A 283 13.90 -4.49 -6.25
CA GLU A 283 14.20 -3.11 -6.67
C GLU A 283 12.98 -2.19 -6.47
N LEU A 284 11.80 -2.59 -6.97
CA LEU A 284 10.60 -1.79 -6.77
C LEU A 284 10.15 -1.77 -5.32
N GLN A 285 10.19 -2.90 -4.62
CA GLN A 285 9.86 -2.98 -3.20
C GLN A 285 10.78 -2.08 -2.35
N GLN A 286 12.09 -1.99 -2.69
CA GLN A 286 13.01 -1.06 -2.05
C GLN A 286 12.67 0.41 -2.34
N VAL A 287 12.32 0.75 -3.59
CA VAL A 287 11.85 2.10 -3.93
C VAL A 287 10.60 2.48 -3.13
N MET A 288 9.67 1.55 -2.94
CA MET A 288 8.45 1.79 -2.15
C MET A 288 8.77 2.02 -0.66
N ALA A 289 9.75 1.31 -0.12
CA ALA A 289 10.20 1.51 1.27
C ALA A 289 10.94 2.85 1.44
N ASP A 290 11.90 3.15 0.57
CA ASP A 290 12.79 4.32 0.69
C ASP A 290 12.06 5.64 0.47
N SER A 291 11.29 5.72 -0.61
CA SER A 291 10.69 6.99 -1.02
C SER A 291 9.28 7.21 -0.49
N GLU A 292 8.54 6.13 -0.26
CA GLU A 292 7.16 6.23 0.17
C GLU A 292 6.97 5.90 1.66
N GLY A 293 7.97 5.27 2.30
CA GLY A 293 7.86 4.81 3.69
C GLY A 293 6.89 3.63 3.87
N LEU A 294 6.62 2.88 2.81
CA LEU A 294 5.74 1.71 2.85
C LEU A 294 6.47 0.48 3.38
N TYR A 295 5.74 -0.38 4.07
CA TYR A 295 6.23 -1.72 4.37
C TYR A 295 5.93 -2.66 3.20
N THR A 296 6.81 -3.63 3.01
CA THR A 296 6.73 -4.60 1.92
C THR A 296 7.02 -6.01 2.44
N GLY A 297 6.70 -7.03 1.64
CA GLY A 297 6.94 -8.41 2.04
C GLY A 297 8.32 -8.95 1.68
N HIS A 298 9.10 -8.23 0.87
CA HIS A 298 10.40 -8.73 0.41
C HIS A 298 11.44 -8.72 1.54
N PRO A 299 12.07 -9.87 1.89
CA PRO A 299 12.91 -10.01 3.08
C PRO A 299 14.20 -9.17 3.03
N GLU A 300 14.69 -8.84 1.83
CA GLU A 300 15.93 -8.09 1.64
C GLU A 300 15.73 -6.56 1.61
N VAL A 301 14.49 -6.10 1.70
CA VAL A 301 14.20 -4.65 1.73
C VAL A 301 14.66 -4.04 3.03
N LYS A 302 15.38 -2.94 2.91
CA LYS A 302 15.85 -2.13 4.05
C LYS A 302 14.92 -0.95 4.25
N TYR A 303 14.57 -0.67 5.49
CA TYR A 303 13.72 0.46 5.84
C TYR A 303 14.54 1.65 6.30
N PRO A 304 14.06 2.91 6.10
CA PRO A 304 14.68 4.11 6.65
C PRO A 304 14.86 3.99 8.17
N SER A 305 16.01 4.47 8.69
CA SER A 305 16.36 4.38 10.11
C SER A 305 15.46 5.22 11.03
N ASP A 306 14.78 6.21 10.47
CA ASP A 306 13.82 7.09 11.17
C ASP A 306 12.38 6.56 11.18
N LYS A 307 12.20 5.29 10.78
CA LYS A 307 10.92 4.59 10.79
C LYS A 307 11.06 3.24 11.49
N PRO A 308 10.16 2.87 12.44
CA PRO A 308 10.22 1.57 13.10
C PRO A 308 9.98 0.44 12.09
N LYS A 309 10.63 -0.70 12.29
CA LYS A 309 10.33 -1.93 11.55
C LYS A 309 9.03 -2.55 12.06
N LEU A 310 8.33 -3.30 11.21
CA LEU A 310 7.11 -4.02 11.65
C LEU A 310 7.39 -4.95 12.83
N SER A 311 8.58 -5.56 12.88
CA SER A 311 9.00 -6.45 13.98
C SER A 311 9.22 -5.74 15.33
N GLU A 312 9.33 -4.41 15.32
CA GLU A 312 9.50 -3.58 16.53
C GLU A 312 8.15 -3.06 17.05
N LEU A 313 7.06 -3.28 16.31
CA LEU A 313 5.73 -2.80 16.62
C LEU A 313 4.85 -3.95 17.15
N LYS A 314 3.99 -3.64 18.12
CA LYS A 314 2.89 -4.52 18.48
C LYS A 314 1.79 -4.36 17.43
N LEU A 315 1.63 -5.38 16.57
CA LEU A 315 0.67 -5.35 15.49
C LEU A 315 -0.70 -5.86 15.95
N LEU A 316 -1.75 -5.13 15.60
CA LEU A 316 -3.13 -5.59 15.67
C LEU A 316 -3.51 -6.12 14.29
N ASN A 317 -3.53 -7.44 14.16
CA ASN A 317 -3.86 -8.11 12.91
C ASN A 317 -5.37 -8.27 12.79
N VAL A 318 -5.89 -7.98 11.60
CA VAL A 318 -7.29 -8.17 11.24
C VAL A 318 -7.38 -9.30 10.23
N ASP A 319 -8.25 -10.25 10.49
CA ASP A 319 -8.53 -11.33 9.56
C ASP A 319 -9.32 -10.82 8.35
N ALA A 320 -8.93 -11.24 7.13
CA ALA A 320 -9.53 -10.75 5.90
C ALA A 320 -10.96 -11.22 5.68
N GLU A 321 -11.29 -12.45 6.13
CA GLU A 321 -12.64 -13.00 6.04
C GLU A 321 -13.57 -12.28 7.04
N GLU A 322 -13.05 -11.98 8.25
CA GLU A 322 -13.80 -11.19 9.23
C GLU A 322 -14.03 -9.76 8.73
N LEU A 323 -13.02 -9.14 8.08
CA LEU A 323 -13.15 -7.80 7.50
C LEU A 323 -14.21 -7.77 6.40
N GLU A 324 -14.22 -8.76 5.51
CA GLU A 324 -15.24 -8.90 4.48
C GLU A 324 -16.65 -9.06 5.10
N LYS A 325 -16.80 -10.02 6.00
CA LYS A 325 -18.08 -10.35 6.66
C LYS A 325 -18.68 -9.16 7.42
N ARG A 326 -17.83 -8.33 8.05
CA ARG A 326 -18.26 -7.19 8.88
C ARG A 326 -18.23 -5.84 8.16
N ASN A 327 -17.93 -5.82 6.87
CA ASN A 327 -17.74 -4.58 6.11
C ASN A 327 -18.98 -3.65 6.18
N GLU A 328 -20.17 -4.19 6.00
CA GLU A 328 -21.42 -3.41 6.07
C GLU A 328 -21.77 -2.98 7.52
N GLU A 329 -21.49 -3.82 8.52
CA GLU A 329 -21.62 -3.44 9.93
C GLU A 329 -20.68 -2.26 10.26
N ILE A 330 -19.41 -2.33 9.83
CA ILE A 330 -18.43 -1.26 10.06
C ILE A 330 -18.92 0.07 9.49
N LYS A 331 -19.41 0.06 8.26
CA LYS A 331 -19.92 1.28 7.59
C LYS A 331 -21.16 1.83 8.29
N SER A 332 -22.14 0.98 8.56
CA SER A 332 -23.42 1.40 9.15
C SER A 332 -23.24 1.93 10.58
N ARG A 333 -22.41 1.26 11.41
CA ARG A 333 -22.13 1.72 12.76
C ARG A 333 -21.31 3.02 12.76
N PHE A 334 -20.38 3.16 11.83
CA PHE A 334 -19.62 4.41 11.70
C PHE A 334 -20.54 5.57 11.36
N VAL A 335 -21.45 5.41 10.41
CA VAL A 335 -22.46 6.42 10.07
C VAL A 335 -23.38 6.73 11.27
N GLU A 336 -23.82 5.69 12.00
CA GLU A 336 -24.66 5.86 13.21
C GLU A 336 -23.99 6.78 14.25
N PHE A 337 -22.68 6.62 14.49
CA PHE A 337 -21.98 7.39 15.52
C PHE A 337 -21.48 8.75 15.06
N PHE A 338 -21.04 8.87 13.82
CA PHE A 338 -20.38 10.08 13.31
C PHE A 338 -21.26 10.91 12.38
N GLY A 339 -22.41 10.39 11.93
CA GLY A 339 -23.39 11.14 11.14
C GLY A 339 -22.97 11.48 9.73
N ALA A 340 -22.20 10.60 9.04
CA ALA A 340 -21.61 10.89 7.72
C ALA A 340 -22.21 10.04 6.60
#